data_b9e7cb5254a1cd573d11cbdcc0980ea1
#
_entry.id   b9e7cb5254a1cd573d11cbdcc0980ea1
#
_cell.length_a   1.000
_cell.length_b   1.000
_cell.length_c   1.000
_cell.angle_alpha   90.00
_cell.angle_beta   90.00
_cell.angle_gamma   90.00
#
_symmetry.space_group_name_H-M   'P 1'
#
loop_
_entity.id
_entity.type
_entity.pdbx_description
1 polymer ?
#
loop_
_entity_poly.entity_id
_entity_poly.type
_entity_poly.pdbx_seq_one_letter_code
_entity_poly.pdbx_strand_id
1 'polypeptide(L)'
;GPPRLHRGPADGLAAGDVVTVFPEGTTTDGTTVLRFHGSLLQPIVDAGGHVLPVAIRYHDADGALSFAPEYVGDTSFATSFWRVCGERRLGVELFAAPALSARTRHRRELARDAEDAIRTALAERAAATGPGTRDGPAAGPR
;
A
#
# COMPACT_ATOMS: atom_id res chain seq x y z
N GLY A 1 -20.55 26.31 -4.84
CA GLY A 1 -19.18 26.45 -5.31
C GLY A 1 -19.02 25.83 -6.70
N PRO A 2 -18.13 26.33 -7.56
CA PRO A 2 -17.94 25.77 -8.90
C PRO A 2 -17.47 24.30 -8.79
N PRO A 3 -17.83 23.44 -9.78
CA PRO A 3 -17.37 22.07 -9.80
C PRO A 3 -15.84 22.07 -9.82
N ARG A 4 -15.23 21.35 -8.86
CA ARG A 4 -13.78 21.15 -8.88
C ARG A 4 -13.48 20.29 -10.12
N LEU A 5 -12.92 20.92 -11.16
CA LEU A 5 -12.32 20.18 -12.25
C LEU A 5 -11.35 19.15 -11.62
N HIS A 6 -11.42 17.91 -12.09
CA HIS A 6 -10.47 16.89 -11.70
C HIS A 6 -9.07 17.36 -12.10
N ARG A 7 -8.33 17.89 -11.11
CA ARG A 7 -6.92 18.22 -11.31
C ARG A 7 -6.15 16.92 -11.50
N GLY A 8 -5.32 16.88 -12.53
CA GLY A 8 -4.41 15.77 -12.71
C GLY A 8 -3.39 15.68 -11.56
N PRO A 9 -2.69 14.54 -11.40
CA PRO A 9 -1.68 14.37 -10.35
C PRO A 9 -0.62 15.48 -10.33
N ALA A 10 -0.21 15.97 -11.50
CA ALA A 10 0.76 17.07 -11.64
C ALA A 10 0.22 18.40 -11.09
N ASP A 11 -1.05 18.72 -11.36
CA ASP A 11 -1.67 19.96 -10.87
C ASP A 11 -1.85 19.92 -9.33
N GLY A 12 -2.21 18.76 -8.78
CA GLY A 12 -2.31 18.55 -7.34
C GLY A 12 -0.98 18.77 -6.64
N LEU A 13 0.08 18.14 -7.16
CA LEU A 13 1.44 18.28 -6.63
C LEU A 13 1.94 19.73 -6.69
N ALA A 14 1.68 20.44 -7.79
CA ALA A 14 2.03 21.86 -7.94
C ALA A 14 1.27 22.75 -6.96
N ALA A 15 0.07 22.36 -6.54
CA ALA A 15 -0.72 23.03 -5.54
C ALA A 15 -0.33 22.68 -4.07
N GLY A 16 0.61 21.74 -3.89
CA GLY A 16 1.04 21.26 -2.58
C GLY A 16 0.15 20.15 -2.01
N ASP A 17 -0.71 19.56 -2.82
CA ASP A 17 -1.55 18.43 -2.40
C ASP A 17 -0.72 17.14 -2.24
N VAL A 18 -1.21 16.23 -1.41
CA VAL A 18 -0.70 14.86 -1.33
C VAL A 18 -1.43 14.01 -2.36
N VAL A 19 -0.68 13.35 -3.22
CA VAL A 19 -1.21 12.47 -4.27
C VAL A 19 -0.85 11.04 -3.95
N THR A 20 -1.84 10.17 -3.85
CA THR A 20 -1.65 8.73 -3.65
C THR A 20 -1.72 8.00 -5.00
N VAL A 21 -0.76 7.11 -5.25
CA VAL A 21 -0.71 6.27 -6.44
C VAL A 21 -0.47 4.81 -6.06
N PHE A 22 -1.00 3.90 -6.86
CA PHE A 22 -0.79 2.45 -6.73
C PHE A 22 0.08 1.98 -7.91
N PRO A 23 1.42 2.00 -7.75
CA PRO A 23 2.33 1.83 -8.88
C PRO A 23 2.41 0.41 -9.43
N GLU A 24 1.87 -0.57 -8.73
CA GLU A 24 1.75 -1.95 -9.22
C GLU A 24 0.72 -2.08 -10.36
N GLY A 25 -0.25 -1.16 -10.44
CA GLY A 25 -1.30 -1.15 -11.47
C GLY A 25 -2.35 -2.25 -11.32
N THR A 26 -2.20 -3.15 -10.37
CA THR A 26 -3.14 -4.22 -10.01
C THR A 26 -3.00 -4.58 -8.53
N THR A 27 -3.92 -5.41 -8.03
CA THR A 27 -3.83 -6.01 -6.70
C THR A 27 -3.13 -7.36 -6.78
N THR A 28 -2.43 -7.74 -5.70
CA THR A 28 -1.85 -9.06 -5.50
C THR A 28 -2.48 -9.75 -4.30
N ASP A 29 -2.10 -11.00 -4.07
CA ASP A 29 -2.46 -11.74 -2.86
C ASP A 29 -1.80 -11.22 -1.57
N GLY A 30 -1.04 -10.12 -1.65
CA GLY A 30 -0.32 -9.53 -0.51
C GLY A 30 0.91 -10.30 -0.07
N THR A 31 1.28 -11.39 -0.76
CA THR A 31 2.51 -12.16 -0.49
C THR A 31 3.70 -11.65 -1.31
N THR A 32 3.42 -10.99 -2.43
CA THR A 32 4.43 -10.47 -3.36
C THR A 32 4.16 -9.01 -3.71
N VAL A 33 5.23 -8.27 -3.94
CA VAL A 33 5.20 -6.91 -4.49
C VAL A 33 5.56 -6.99 -5.96
N LEU A 34 4.66 -6.53 -6.82
CA LEU A 34 4.89 -6.48 -8.25
C LEU A 34 5.81 -5.32 -8.63
N ARG A 35 6.26 -5.34 -9.86
CA ARG A 35 7.11 -4.28 -10.41
C ARG A 35 6.34 -2.97 -10.50
N PHE A 36 6.95 -1.90 -10.00
CA PHE A 36 6.36 -0.57 -10.04
C PHE A 36 6.47 0.08 -11.43
N HIS A 37 5.37 0.64 -11.89
CA HIS A 37 5.31 1.41 -13.12
C HIS A 37 5.86 2.81 -12.91
N GLY A 38 7.14 3.03 -13.28
CA GLY A 38 7.83 4.30 -13.09
C GLY A 38 7.18 5.50 -13.80
N SER A 39 6.33 5.27 -14.80
CA SER A 39 5.57 6.34 -15.46
C SER A 39 4.62 7.08 -14.51
N LEU A 40 4.09 6.39 -13.49
CA LEU A 40 3.22 6.99 -12.48
C LEU A 40 3.97 7.94 -11.54
N LEU A 41 5.28 7.83 -11.47
CA LEU A 41 6.13 8.68 -10.63
C LEU A 41 6.72 9.87 -11.39
N GLN A 42 6.45 10.02 -12.69
CA GLN A 42 6.96 11.15 -13.47
C GLN A 42 6.54 12.51 -12.89
N PRO A 43 5.26 12.73 -12.51
CA PRO A 43 4.85 14.04 -11.99
C PRO A 43 5.61 14.47 -10.73
N ILE A 44 5.97 13.54 -9.84
CA ILE A 44 6.72 13.88 -8.62
C ILE A 44 8.21 14.12 -8.92
N VAL A 45 8.76 13.47 -9.93
CA VAL A 45 10.11 13.74 -10.41
C VAL A 45 10.19 15.16 -10.99
N ASP A 46 9.23 15.53 -11.83
CA ASP A 46 9.15 16.86 -12.44
C ASP A 46 8.96 17.97 -11.38
N ALA A 47 8.19 17.68 -10.32
CA ALA A 47 7.99 18.58 -9.19
C ALA A 47 9.19 18.61 -8.21
N GLY A 48 10.14 17.70 -8.29
CA GLY A 48 11.26 17.59 -7.36
C GLY A 48 10.85 17.32 -5.91
N GLY A 49 9.73 16.61 -5.72
CA GLY A 49 9.13 16.35 -4.41
C GLY A 49 9.69 15.11 -3.70
N HIS A 50 8.85 14.48 -2.89
CA HIS A 50 9.19 13.28 -2.13
C HIS A 50 8.13 12.20 -2.34
N VAL A 51 8.55 10.94 -2.37
CA VAL A 51 7.69 9.75 -2.35
C VAL A 51 7.78 9.11 -0.98
N LEU A 52 6.65 8.85 -0.35
CA LEU A 52 6.55 8.03 0.84
C LEU A 52 6.02 6.65 0.43
N PRO A 53 6.87 5.60 0.37
CA PRO A 53 6.41 4.26 0.09
C PRO A 53 5.58 3.75 1.27
N VAL A 54 4.38 3.23 0.99
CA VAL A 54 3.48 2.66 2.01
C VAL A 54 2.97 1.31 1.53
N ALA A 55 3.22 0.27 2.31
CA ALA A 55 2.62 -1.03 2.10
C ALA A 55 1.31 -1.15 2.88
N ILE A 56 0.34 -1.84 2.30
CA ILE A 56 -0.97 -2.12 2.90
C ILE A 56 -1.09 -3.62 3.08
N ARG A 57 -1.47 -4.07 4.28
CA ARG A 57 -1.82 -5.46 4.58
C ARG A 57 -3.20 -5.54 5.21
N TYR A 58 -3.91 -6.60 4.88
CA TYR A 58 -5.22 -6.88 5.44
C TYR A 58 -5.14 -8.12 6.33
N HIS A 59 -5.84 -8.07 7.47
CA HIS A 59 -5.91 -9.16 8.44
C HIS A 59 -7.37 -9.50 8.76
N ASP A 60 -7.63 -10.78 8.97
CA ASP A 60 -8.93 -11.26 9.44
C ASP A 60 -9.11 -11.05 10.96
N ALA A 61 -10.20 -11.62 11.49
CA ALA A 61 -10.53 -11.52 12.91
C ALA A 61 -9.49 -12.19 13.84
N ASP A 62 -8.76 -13.17 13.32
CA ASP A 62 -7.76 -13.95 14.06
C ASP A 62 -6.35 -13.38 13.89
N GLY A 63 -6.21 -12.29 13.12
CA GLY A 63 -4.93 -11.63 12.82
C GLY A 63 -4.13 -12.33 11.72
N ALA A 64 -4.71 -13.31 11.04
CA ALA A 64 -4.07 -13.93 9.87
C ALA A 64 -4.23 -13.04 8.64
N LEU A 65 -3.33 -13.22 7.66
CA LEU A 65 -3.40 -12.45 6.41
C LEU A 65 -4.74 -12.71 5.71
N SER A 66 -5.52 -11.65 5.47
CA SER A 66 -6.80 -11.76 4.76
C SER A 66 -6.64 -11.48 3.28
N PHE A 67 -7.14 -12.40 2.47
CA PHE A 67 -7.20 -12.29 1.01
C PHE A 67 -8.57 -11.79 0.52
N ALA A 68 -9.46 -11.40 1.44
CA ALA A 68 -10.81 -10.95 1.08
C ALA A 68 -10.82 -9.74 0.13
N PRO A 69 -9.95 -8.71 0.28
CA PRO A 69 -9.89 -7.58 -0.63
C PRO A 69 -9.21 -7.88 -1.97
N GLU A 70 -8.72 -9.10 -2.16
CA GLU A 70 -8.00 -9.49 -3.37
C GLU A 70 -8.89 -9.44 -4.62
N TYR A 71 -8.47 -8.65 -5.60
CA TYR A 71 -9.10 -8.54 -6.91
C TYR A 71 -8.10 -8.97 -7.98
N VAL A 72 -7.94 -10.29 -8.15
CA VAL A 72 -6.93 -10.89 -9.05
C VAL A 72 -7.61 -11.78 -10.09
N GLY A 73 -7.15 -11.66 -11.34
CA GLY A 73 -7.59 -12.50 -12.46
C GLY A 73 -9.06 -12.32 -12.81
N ASP A 74 -9.77 -13.43 -13.02
CA ASP A 74 -11.19 -13.47 -13.40
C ASP A 74 -12.16 -13.25 -12.22
N THR A 75 -11.65 -12.88 -11.05
CA THR A 75 -12.51 -12.58 -9.89
C THR A 75 -13.33 -11.34 -10.20
N SER A 76 -14.66 -11.48 -10.22
CA SER A 76 -15.52 -10.32 -10.45
C SER A 76 -15.48 -9.38 -9.25
N PHE A 77 -15.63 -8.07 -9.49
CA PHE A 77 -15.75 -7.06 -8.42
C PHE A 77 -16.81 -7.46 -7.38
N ALA A 78 -17.95 -8.03 -7.82
CA ALA A 78 -18.99 -8.49 -6.95
C ALA A 78 -18.52 -9.60 -6.00
N THR A 79 -17.71 -10.55 -6.48
CA THR A 79 -17.18 -11.64 -5.64
C THR A 79 -16.23 -11.10 -4.57
N SER A 80 -15.33 -10.19 -4.95
CA SER A 80 -14.40 -9.55 -4.00
C SER A 80 -15.18 -8.71 -2.97
N PHE A 81 -16.18 -7.96 -3.41
CA PHE A 81 -17.06 -7.18 -2.54
C PHE A 81 -17.80 -8.07 -1.52
N TRP A 82 -18.38 -9.19 -1.97
CA TRP A 82 -19.08 -10.12 -1.08
C TRP A 82 -18.14 -10.82 -0.09
N ARG A 83 -16.89 -11.11 -0.48
CA ARG A 83 -15.86 -11.62 0.44
C ARG A 83 -15.58 -10.62 1.57
N VAL A 84 -15.34 -9.37 1.23
CA VAL A 84 -15.10 -8.29 2.21
C VAL A 84 -16.31 -8.11 3.13
N CYS A 85 -17.55 -8.12 2.58
CA CYS A 85 -18.78 -8.03 3.37
C CYS A 85 -19.03 -9.26 4.27
N GLY A 86 -18.48 -10.41 3.91
CA GLY A 86 -18.58 -11.66 4.68
C GLY A 86 -17.60 -11.74 5.85
N GLU A 87 -16.57 -10.92 5.86
CA GLU A 87 -15.60 -10.88 6.97
C GLU A 87 -16.22 -10.28 8.23
N ARG A 88 -16.11 -11.00 9.33
CA ARG A 88 -16.60 -10.53 10.65
C ARG A 88 -15.81 -9.33 11.16
N ARG A 89 -14.53 -9.26 10.82
CA ARG A 89 -13.62 -8.17 11.12
C ARG A 89 -12.52 -8.17 10.05
N LEU A 90 -12.28 -7.02 9.47
CA LEU A 90 -11.16 -6.80 8.56
C LEU A 90 -10.27 -5.71 9.18
N GLY A 91 -9.05 -6.07 9.51
CA GLY A 91 -8.02 -5.14 9.96
C GLY A 91 -7.18 -4.67 8.77
N VAL A 92 -6.71 -3.43 8.83
CA VAL A 92 -5.77 -2.86 7.85
C VAL A 92 -4.55 -2.39 8.60
N GLU A 93 -3.39 -2.82 8.15
CA GLU A 93 -2.10 -2.39 8.67
C GLU A 93 -1.34 -1.64 7.56
N LEU A 94 -0.82 -0.47 7.90
CA LEU A 94 -0.05 0.38 7.00
C LEU A 94 1.39 0.44 7.47
N PHE A 95 2.33 0.16 6.57
CA PHE A 95 3.76 0.23 6.83
C PHE A 95 4.37 1.32 5.95
N ALA A 96 4.83 2.40 6.56
CA ALA A 96 5.54 3.46 5.87
C ALA A 96 7.04 3.17 5.90
N ALA A 97 7.67 3.14 4.73
CA ALA A 97 9.13 3.14 4.61
C ALA A 97 9.67 4.58 4.59
N PRO A 98 11.00 4.78 4.73
CA PRO A 98 11.58 6.12 4.67
C PRO A 98 11.23 6.86 3.37
N ALA A 99 10.98 8.15 3.49
CA ALA A 99 10.68 9.00 2.34
C ALA A 99 11.87 9.11 1.39
N LEU A 100 11.60 9.02 0.09
CA LEU A 100 12.59 9.09 -0.98
C LEU A 100 12.49 10.43 -1.71
N SER A 101 13.62 11.14 -1.85
CA SER A 101 13.65 12.37 -2.62
C SER A 101 13.64 12.08 -4.13
N ALA A 102 12.79 12.78 -4.89
CA ALA A 102 12.75 12.68 -6.34
C ALA A 102 13.69 13.66 -7.05
N ARG A 103 14.35 14.58 -6.31
CA ARG A 103 15.14 15.68 -6.89
C ARG A 103 16.33 15.22 -7.72
N THR A 104 16.95 14.09 -7.36
CA THR A 104 18.18 13.60 -7.99
C THR A 104 18.00 12.23 -8.62
N ARG A 105 16.77 11.73 -8.71
CA ARG A 105 16.47 10.38 -9.21
C ARG A 105 15.65 10.42 -10.48
N HIS A 106 16.01 9.52 -11.41
CA HIS A 106 15.15 9.25 -12.55
C HIS A 106 13.95 8.40 -12.11
N ARG A 107 12.78 8.59 -12.77
CA ARG A 107 11.52 7.87 -12.43
C ARG A 107 11.66 6.35 -12.28
N ARG A 108 12.53 5.70 -13.09
CA ARG A 108 12.76 4.25 -13.03
C ARG A 108 13.56 3.84 -11.79
N GLU A 109 14.52 4.65 -11.42
CA GLU A 109 15.32 4.48 -10.21
C GLU A 109 14.44 4.70 -8.98
N LEU A 110 13.68 5.78 -8.94
CA LEU A 110 12.75 6.09 -7.86
C LEU A 110 11.70 4.97 -7.66
N ALA A 111 11.17 4.40 -8.76
CA ALA A 111 10.24 3.29 -8.70
C ALA A 111 10.89 2.03 -8.11
N ARG A 112 12.12 1.71 -8.50
CA ARG A 112 12.87 0.57 -7.97
C ARG A 112 13.18 0.76 -6.49
N ASP A 113 13.68 1.94 -6.10
CA ASP A 113 13.99 2.25 -4.70
C ASP A 113 12.75 2.16 -3.81
N ALA A 114 11.60 2.64 -4.29
CA ALA A 114 10.33 2.55 -3.57
C ALA A 114 9.84 1.09 -3.46
N GLU A 115 9.97 0.29 -4.51
CA GLU A 115 9.64 -1.13 -4.53
C GLU A 115 10.52 -1.91 -3.54
N ASP A 116 11.83 -1.69 -3.55
CA ASP A 116 12.79 -2.33 -2.65
C ASP A 116 12.54 -1.93 -1.19
N ALA A 117 12.21 -0.66 -0.93
CA ALA A 117 11.86 -0.18 0.41
C ALA A 117 10.61 -0.87 0.97
N ILE A 118 9.58 -1.08 0.16
CA ILE A 118 8.36 -1.81 0.56
C ILE A 118 8.68 -3.29 0.79
N ARG A 119 9.44 -3.93 -0.10
CA ARG A 119 9.84 -5.34 0.08
C ARG A 119 10.60 -5.56 1.37
N THR A 120 11.53 -4.67 1.69
CA THR A 120 12.30 -4.71 2.94
C THR A 120 11.40 -4.55 4.15
N ALA A 121 10.51 -3.56 4.17
CA ALA A 121 9.58 -3.33 5.27
C ALA A 121 8.65 -4.52 5.51
N LEU A 122 8.15 -5.15 4.45
CA LEU A 122 7.31 -6.34 4.54
C LEU A 122 8.09 -7.57 5.05
N ALA A 123 9.35 -7.74 4.62
CA ALA A 123 10.21 -8.84 5.09
C ALA A 123 10.57 -8.69 6.57
N GLU A 124 10.93 -7.50 7.01
CA GLU A 124 11.20 -7.19 8.42
C GLU A 124 9.98 -7.47 9.30
N ARG A 125 8.79 -7.09 8.83
CA ARG A 125 7.55 -7.35 9.55
C ARG A 125 7.21 -8.84 9.62
N ALA A 126 7.42 -9.58 8.53
CA ALA A 126 7.21 -11.02 8.51
C ALA A 126 8.15 -11.73 9.49
N ALA A 127 9.40 -11.28 9.60
CA ALA A 127 10.38 -11.80 10.56
C ALA A 127 10.00 -11.48 12.01
N ALA A 128 9.43 -10.28 12.26
CA ALA A 128 8.99 -9.87 13.60
C ALA A 128 7.71 -10.59 14.05
N THR A 129 6.89 -11.06 13.12
CA THR A 129 5.64 -11.80 13.39
C THR A 129 5.85 -13.33 13.35
N GLY A 130 7.07 -13.83 13.53
CA GLY A 130 7.42 -15.24 13.51
C GLY A 130 6.41 -16.14 14.23
N PRO A 131 6.35 -17.47 13.96
CA PRO A 131 5.31 -18.36 14.47
C PRO A 131 5.39 -18.49 15.98
N GLY A 132 4.69 -17.63 16.73
CA GLY A 132 4.56 -17.85 18.16
C GLY A 132 4.65 -16.66 19.11
N THR A 133 3.92 -15.59 18.87
CA THR A 133 3.57 -14.71 20.00
C THR A 133 2.08 -14.48 20.00
N ARG A 134 1.38 -15.50 20.54
CA ARG A 134 0.03 -15.31 21.04
C ARG A 134 0.14 -14.61 22.38
N ASP A 135 0.31 -13.30 22.39
CA ASP A 135 -0.02 -12.51 23.56
C ASP A 135 -1.53 -12.26 23.53
N GLY A 136 -2.24 -13.26 24.04
CA GLY A 136 -3.62 -13.08 24.44
C GLY A 136 -3.68 -12.02 25.56
N PRO A 137 -4.76 -11.21 25.65
CA PRO A 137 -4.92 -10.27 26.74
C PRO A 137 -4.93 -11.04 28.05
N ALA A 138 -4.02 -10.68 28.96
CA ALA A 138 -3.99 -11.20 30.30
C ALA A 138 -5.37 -11.01 30.95
N ALA A 139 -6.01 -12.12 31.33
CA ALA A 139 -7.22 -12.11 32.12
C ALA A 139 -6.90 -11.41 33.44
N GLY A 140 -7.50 -10.27 33.69
CA GLY A 140 -7.43 -9.56 34.96
C GLY A 140 -8.06 -10.42 36.05
N PRO A 141 -7.59 -10.31 37.31
CA PRO A 141 -8.13 -11.09 38.43
C PRO A 141 -9.55 -10.65 38.76
N ARG A 142 -10.36 -11.63 39.20
CA ARG A 142 -11.73 -11.49 39.69
C ARG A 142 -11.79 -10.67 40.99
#